data_4f007ef46b0b125cc7d04bfa4bf79bd2
#
_entry.id   4f007ef46b0b125cc7d04bfa4bf79bd2
#
_cell.length_a   1.000
_cell.length_b   1.000
_cell.length_c   1.000
_cell.angle_alpha   90.00
_cell.angle_beta   90.00
_cell.angle_gamma   90.00
#
_symmetry.space_group_name_H-M   'P 1'
#
loop_
_entity.id
_entity.type
_entity.pdbx_description
1 polymer ?
#
loop_
_entity_poly.entity_id
_entity_poly.type
_entity_poly.pdbx_seq_one_letter_code
_entity_poly.pdbx_strand_id
1 'polypeptide(L)'
;MARAFLFVLDSFGIGGAADAERYGDAGANTFAHVALACAEGRGDRDSLRSGPLFVPNMLSLGLGRAAETATGFQFDGKIPLASAFYGAAQEVSSGKDTPSGHWEIAALPVRFDWGYFPNTVPAFPAELTEAIIREGNVPGILGNCHAPGTEIIERFGEEHIRTGKPICYTSVDSVLQVAAHEGHFGLERLYEFCKTVRRLVDPLNIGRVIARPFVGETAATFERTHNRRDYAVPPPEPTLLDRLTERGRRVIAIGKIGDIFAHRGISEVRKAAGNMAMFDKALGAMDDAGDGDLVFANFVDFDTEFGHRRDVAGYAAALEAFDLRLPEALAKLKQGDLLVLTADHGNDPTWPGTDHTRERIPVIGIGPGFSGGGIGLRTTFADIGETVAEHLGLPRGRHGTSFHAAIGGHARVA
;
A
#
# COMPACT_ATOMS: atom_id res chain seq x y z
N MET A 1 -7.56 23.58 -16.03
CA MET A 1 -7.78 22.14 -15.87
C MET A 1 -7.05 21.74 -14.61
N ALA A 2 -7.65 20.96 -13.71
CA ALA A 2 -6.97 20.49 -12.52
C ALA A 2 -7.08 18.96 -12.46
N ARG A 3 -5.96 18.28 -12.56
CA ARG A 3 -5.85 16.84 -12.39
C ARG A 3 -4.94 16.56 -11.22
N ALA A 4 -5.17 15.46 -10.51
CA ALA A 4 -4.29 15.05 -9.44
C ALA A 4 -3.68 13.67 -9.75
N PHE A 5 -2.40 13.53 -9.41
CA PHE A 5 -1.64 12.31 -9.56
C PHE A 5 -1.03 11.98 -8.21
N LEU A 6 -1.46 10.89 -7.60
CA LEU A 6 -1.00 10.44 -6.29
C LEU A 6 -0.23 9.13 -6.45
N PHE A 7 1.08 9.17 -6.30
CA PHE A 7 1.98 8.05 -6.44
C PHE A 7 2.49 7.62 -5.07
N VAL A 8 2.10 6.42 -4.66
CA VAL A 8 2.54 5.81 -3.40
C VAL A 8 3.65 4.82 -3.69
N LEU A 9 4.85 5.08 -3.15
CA LEU A 9 5.94 4.13 -3.09
C LEU A 9 5.70 3.28 -1.84
N ASP A 10 5.10 2.10 -2.03
CA ASP A 10 4.65 1.22 -0.95
C ASP A 10 5.80 0.97 0.04
N SER A 11 5.57 1.25 1.31
CA SER A 11 6.56 1.09 2.40
C SER A 11 7.77 2.06 2.41
N PHE A 12 7.78 3.13 1.63
CA PHE A 12 8.90 4.06 1.60
C PHE A 12 8.85 5.10 2.74
N GLY A 13 9.02 4.63 3.98
CA GLY A 13 9.10 5.48 5.16
C GLY A 13 10.38 6.32 5.23
N ILE A 14 10.35 7.37 6.06
CA ILE A 14 11.47 8.29 6.34
C ILE A 14 11.73 8.44 7.84
N GLY A 15 11.30 7.45 8.65
CA GLY A 15 11.57 7.37 10.09
C GLY A 15 10.79 8.36 10.96
N GLY A 16 11.14 8.41 12.22
CA GLY A 16 10.77 9.45 13.15
C GLY A 16 9.31 9.48 13.62
N ALA A 17 8.53 8.40 13.43
CA ALA A 17 7.18 8.35 13.96
C ALA A 17 7.17 8.47 15.50
N ALA A 18 6.32 9.36 16.01
CA ALA A 18 6.30 9.68 17.43
C ALA A 18 5.88 8.52 18.34
N ASP A 19 5.14 7.57 17.77
CA ASP A 19 4.61 6.37 18.43
C ASP A 19 5.32 5.07 18.01
N ALA A 20 6.46 5.16 17.31
CA ALA A 20 7.21 4.01 16.82
C ALA A 20 7.59 3.01 17.92
N GLU A 21 7.89 3.49 19.14
CA GLU A 21 8.21 2.64 20.28
C GLU A 21 7.06 1.67 20.64
N ARG A 22 5.80 2.11 20.50
CA ARG A 22 4.61 1.27 20.74
C ARG A 22 4.57 0.04 19.83
N TYR A 23 5.19 0.14 18.65
CA TYR A 23 5.22 -0.92 17.64
C TYR A 23 6.55 -1.70 17.63
N GLY A 24 7.50 -1.35 18.51
CA GLY A 24 8.85 -1.92 18.51
C GLY A 24 9.75 -1.38 17.40
N ASP A 25 9.38 -0.26 16.79
CA ASP A 25 10.01 0.30 15.59
C ASP A 25 10.81 1.59 15.89
N ALA A 26 11.11 1.85 17.16
CA ALA A 26 11.89 3.02 17.56
C ALA A 26 13.28 3.00 16.89
N GLY A 27 13.54 3.97 16.01
CA GLY A 27 14.78 4.08 15.24
C GLY A 27 14.69 3.55 13.82
N ALA A 28 13.62 2.87 13.41
CA ALA A 28 13.42 2.48 12.02
C ALA A 28 13.39 3.71 11.09
N ASN A 29 14.05 3.60 9.94
CA ASN A 29 14.10 4.66 8.93
C ASN A 29 14.47 4.08 7.57
N THR A 30 13.46 3.66 6.82
CA THR A 30 13.63 3.00 5.54
C THR A 30 14.57 3.77 4.59
N PHE A 31 14.30 5.06 4.34
CA PHE A 31 15.12 5.86 3.43
C PHE A 31 16.55 6.05 3.92
N ALA A 32 16.73 6.50 5.17
CA ALA A 32 18.06 6.80 5.69
C ALA A 32 18.93 5.54 5.80
N HIS A 33 18.37 4.42 6.25
CA HIS A 33 19.11 3.18 6.40
C HIS A 33 19.49 2.55 5.05
N VAL A 34 18.61 2.62 4.05
CA VAL A 34 18.96 2.22 2.67
C VAL A 34 20.07 3.11 2.12
N ALA A 35 19.98 4.44 2.29
CA ALA A 35 21.00 5.37 1.84
C ALA A 35 22.36 5.15 2.53
N LEU A 36 22.37 4.95 3.84
CA LEU A 36 23.59 4.65 4.61
C LEU A 36 24.19 3.30 4.21
N ALA A 37 23.37 2.26 4.07
CA ALA A 37 23.85 0.96 3.63
C ALA A 37 24.49 1.01 2.24
N CYS A 38 23.93 1.78 1.31
CA CYS A 38 24.52 2.02 0.00
C CYS A 38 25.87 2.76 0.09
N ALA A 39 25.95 3.81 0.93
CA ALA A 39 27.18 4.55 1.13
C ALA A 39 28.31 3.70 1.74
N GLU A 40 27.95 2.68 2.54
CA GLU A 40 28.88 1.72 3.15
C GLU A 40 29.16 0.48 2.28
N GLY A 41 28.61 0.40 1.07
CA GLY A 41 28.75 -0.74 0.16
C GLY A 41 27.90 -1.97 0.52
N ARG A 42 27.10 -1.91 1.59
CA ARG A 42 26.17 -3.01 1.98
C ARG A 42 24.95 -3.10 1.08
N GLY A 43 24.68 -2.07 0.31
CA GLY A 43 23.65 -2.05 -0.74
C GLY A 43 24.18 -2.47 -2.11
N ASP A 44 25.44 -2.88 -2.25
CA ASP A 44 26.00 -3.30 -3.51
C ASP A 44 25.67 -4.75 -3.83
N ARG A 45 25.37 -5.01 -5.09
CA ARG A 45 25.11 -6.36 -5.62
C ARG A 45 25.54 -6.42 -7.08
N ASP A 46 26.39 -7.40 -7.41
CA ASP A 46 26.87 -7.62 -8.76
C ASP A 46 25.73 -7.67 -9.78
N SER A 47 25.93 -7.01 -10.91
CA SER A 47 24.97 -6.90 -12.02
C SER A 47 23.64 -6.21 -11.69
N LEU A 48 23.46 -5.66 -10.47
CA LEU A 48 22.26 -4.94 -10.07
C LEU A 48 22.53 -3.46 -9.84
N ARG A 49 23.35 -3.14 -8.84
CA ARG A 49 23.74 -1.76 -8.50
C ARG A 49 25.02 -1.70 -7.66
N SER A 50 25.66 -0.52 -7.62
CA SER A 50 26.80 -0.27 -6.73
C SER A 50 26.92 1.22 -6.38
N GLY A 51 27.59 1.50 -5.26
CA GLY A 51 27.88 2.84 -4.76
C GLY A 51 26.73 3.49 -3.99
N PRO A 52 26.83 4.79 -3.66
CA PRO A 52 25.80 5.54 -2.94
C PRO A 52 24.44 5.51 -3.65
N LEU A 53 23.35 5.61 -2.87
CA LEU A 53 22.00 5.70 -3.42
C LEU A 53 21.84 6.92 -4.33
N PHE A 54 21.38 6.70 -5.56
CA PHE A 54 21.30 7.75 -6.57
C PHE A 54 19.86 8.02 -7.01
N VAL A 55 19.22 9.01 -6.38
CA VAL A 55 17.80 9.38 -6.60
C VAL A 55 17.66 10.89 -6.84
N PRO A 56 18.35 11.46 -7.86
CA PRO A 56 18.47 12.90 -8.05
C PRO A 56 17.15 13.60 -8.37
N ASN A 57 16.17 12.90 -8.96
CA ASN A 57 14.89 13.48 -9.34
C ASN A 57 13.98 13.62 -8.11
N MET A 58 13.87 12.60 -7.26
CA MET A 58 13.15 12.71 -5.98
C MET A 58 13.80 13.74 -5.06
N LEU A 59 15.14 13.84 -5.04
CA LEU A 59 15.83 14.90 -4.31
C LEU A 59 15.49 16.29 -4.84
N SER A 60 15.33 16.45 -6.16
CA SER A 60 14.89 17.71 -6.75
C SER A 60 13.43 18.07 -6.42
N LEU A 61 12.61 17.10 -6.03
CA LEU A 61 11.28 17.32 -5.48
C LEU A 61 11.28 17.54 -3.97
N GLY A 62 12.44 17.47 -3.31
CA GLY A 62 12.61 17.80 -1.91
C GLY A 62 12.65 16.62 -0.94
N LEU A 63 12.92 15.38 -1.42
CA LEU A 63 13.01 14.18 -0.56
C LEU A 63 14.00 14.37 0.59
N GLY A 64 15.19 14.94 0.34
CA GLY A 64 16.16 15.22 1.41
C GLY A 64 15.62 16.18 2.48
N ARG A 65 14.85 17.19 2.07
CA ARG A 65 14.19 18.13 2.99
C ARG A 65 13.04 17.51 3.77
N ALA A 66 12.32 16.57 3.15
CA ALA A 66 11.29 15.80 3.83
C ALA A 66 11.90 14.91 4.92
N ALA A 67 13.02 14.23 4.64
CA ALA A 67 13.75 13.42 5.61
C ALA A 67 14.32 14.28 6.77
N GLU A 68 14.88 15.45 6.46
CA GLU A 68 15.34 16.41 7.47
C GLU A 68 14.16 16.86 8.37
N THR A 69 13.00 17.14 7.79
CA THR A 69 11.78 17.50 8.54
C THR A 69 11.31 16.36 9.45
N ALA A 70 11.43 15.11 9.01
CA ALA A 70 10.97 13.93 9.75
C ALA A 70 11.86 13.61 10.96
N THR A 71 13.18 13.61 10.77
CA THR A 71 14.14 13.05 11.76
C THR A 71 15.36 13.92 12.00
N GLY A 72 15.56 14.99 11.24
CA GLY A 72 16.82 15.73 11.20
C GLY A 72 17.91 15.05 10.35
N PHE A 73 17.61 13.92 9.70
CA PHE A 73 18.54 13.24 8.82
C PHE A 73 18.88 14.10 7.61
N GLN A 74 20.16 14.47 7.49
CA GLN A 74 20.64 15.26 6.37
C GLN A 74 21.13 14.34 5.26
N PHE A 75 20.53 14.49 4.10
CA PHE A 75 20.98 13.86 2.87
C PHE A 75 21.61 14.93 1.98
N ASP A 76 22.86 14.71 1.59
CA ASP A 76 23.57 15.61 0.67
C ASP A 76 22.85 15.62 -0.68
N GLY A 77 21.98 16.58 -0.87
CA GLY A 77 21.04 16.60 -1.97
C GLY A 77 20.91 17.94 -2.66
N LYS A 78 20.26 17.90 -3.81
CA LYS A 78 19.97 19.08 -4.61
C LYS A 78 19.02 20.03 -3.91
N ILE A 79 19.15 21.32 -4.22
CA ILE A 79 18.14 22.32 -3.85
C ILE A 79 16.83 21.93 -4.59
N PRO A 80 15.68 21.85 -3.88
CA PRO A 80 14.41 21.56 -4.51
C PRO A 80 14.07 22.55 -5.62
N LEU A 81 13.35 22.08 -6.64
CA LEU A 81 12.79 22.94 -7.69
C LEU A 81 11.88 24.00 -7.07
N ALA A 82 11.86 25.20 -7.62
CA ALA A 82 11.07 26.31 -7.09
C ALA A 82 9.57 26.00 -6.97
N SER A 83 9.01 25.18 -7.88
CA SER A 83 7.62 24.71 -7.86
C SER A 83 7.40 23.43 -7.09
N ALA A 84 8.47 22.82 -6.53
CA ALA A 84 8.35 21.62 -5.71
C ALA A 84 7.96 21.96 -4.28
N PHE A 85 7.12 21.13 -3.67
CA PHE A 85 6.79 21.21 -2.24
C PHE A 85 7.28 19.94 -1.53
N TYR A 86 7.58 20.09 -0.23
CA TYR A 86 8.16 19.01 0.54
C TYR A 86 7.85 19.11 2.02
N GLY A 87 7.70 17.99 2.67
CA GLY A 87 7.52 17.81 4.11
C GLY A 87 7.37 16.35 4.47
N ALA A 88 6.97 16.10 5.68
CA ALA A 88 6.72 14.78 6.22
C ALA A 88 5.31 14.69 6.79
N ALA A 89 4.73 13.51 6.84
CA ALA A 89 3.46 13.27 7.52
C ALA A 89 3.58 12.16 8.57
N GLN A 90 2.85 12.34 9.69
CA GLN A 90 2.71 11.37 10.77
C GLN A 90 1.42 10.58 10.58
N GLU A 91 1.46 9.26 10.74
CA GLU A 91 0.26 8.44 10.74
C GLU A 91 -0.50 8.55 12.07
N VAL A 92 -1.83 8.61 12.01
CA VAL A 92 -2.72 8.56 13.19
C VAL A 92 -3.60 7.30 13.21
N SER A 93 -3.58 6.52 12.14
CA SER A 93 -4.22 5.21 12.11
C SER A 93 -3.58 4.27 13.12
N SER A 94 -4.36 3.35 13.71
CA SER A 94 -3.87 2.37 14.69
C SER A 94 -3.00 1.28 14.08
N GLY A 95 -3.11 1.03 12.77
CA GLY A 95 -2.29 0.07 12.03
C GLY A 95 -0.99 0.67 11.51
N LYS A 96 -0.08 -0.17 11.02
CA LYS A 96 1.08 0.18 10.22
C LYS A 96 1.10 -0.64 8.92
N ASP A 97 -0.08 -0.94 8.42
CA ASP A 97 -0.34 -1.81 7.28
C ASP A 97 -0.82 -1.02 6.07
N THR A 98 -0.70 -1.60 4.89
CA THR A 98 -1.08 -0.98 3.62
C THR A 98 -2.51 -0.41 3.59
N PRO A 99 -3.57 -1.11 4.06
CA PRO A 99 -4.91 -0.52 4.16
C PRO A 99 -4.97 0.70 5.07
N SER A 100 -4.37 0.65 6.26
CA SER A 100 -4.38 1.77 7.22
C SER A 100 -3.76 3.03 6.63
N GLY A 101 -2.57 2.91 6.04
CA GLY A 101 -1.88 4.05 5.43
C GLY A 101 -2.62 4.61 4.22
N HIS A 102 -3.07 3.74 3.29
CA HIS A 102 -3.78 4.19 2.10
C HIS A 102 -5.14 4.84 2.38
N TRP A 103 -5.91 4.28 3.33
CA TRP A 103 -7.19 4.89 3.70
C TRP A 103 -6.96 6.25 4.35
N GLU A 104 -5.94 6.38 5.21
CA GLU A 104 -5.60 7.66 5.81
C GLU A 104 -5.13 8.68 4.76
N ILE A 105 -4.29 8.28 3.78
CA ILE A 105 -3.93 9.11 2.62
C ILE A 105 -5.19 9.57 1.87
N ALA A 106 -6.20 8.71 1.75
CA ALA A 106 -7.48 9.04 1.14
C ALA A 106 -8.46 9.75 2.10
N ALA A 107 -7.95 10.44 3.13
CA ALA A 107 -8.67 11.22 4.13
C ALA A 107 -9.60 10.42 5.04
N LEU A 108 -9.30 9.15 5.31
CA LEU A 108 -10.02 8.30 6.26
C LEU A 108 -9.06 7.57 7.21
N PRO A 109 -8.64 8.17 8.34
CA PRO A 109 -7.84 7.49 9.34
C PRO A 109 -8.55 6.27 9.95
N VAL A 110 -7.82 5.17 10.09
CA VAL A 110 -8.29 3.93 10.74
C VAL A 110 -8.06 4.04 12.24
N ARG A 111 -9.14 4.34 12.99
CA ARG A 111 -9.09 4.55 14.45
C ARG A 111 -9.54 3.35 15.26
N PHE A 112 -9.73 2.21 14.64
CA PHE A 112 -10.02 0.94 15.28
C PHE A 112 -8.83 -0.01 15.12
N ASP A 113 -8.69 -0.94 16.06
CA ASP A 113 -7.65 -1.95 15.94
C ASP A 113 -8.13 -3.08 15.01
N TRP A 114 -7.25 -3.48 14.10
CA TRP A 114 -7.48 -4.69 13.32
C TRP A 114 -7.52 -5.91 14.23
N GLY A 115 -8.36 -6.88 13.90
CA GLY A 115 -8.39 -8.16 14.55
C GLY A 115 -7.25 -9.06 14.07
N TYR A 116 -6.70 -9.84 14.97
CA TYR A 116 -5.68 -10.83 14.66
C TYR A 116 -6.05 -12.15 15.29
N PHE A 117 -5.78 -13.25 14.60
CA PHE A 117 -5.94 -14.55 15.20
C PHE A 117 -4.70 -14.90 16.02
N PRO A 118 -4.86 -15.51 17.21
CA PRO A 118 -3.73 -15.87 18.06
C PRO A 118 -2.89 -16.97 17.40
N ASN A 119 -1.58 -16.97 17.66
CA ASN A 119 -0.69 -18.05 17.20
C ASN A 119 -0.84 -19.29 18.10
N THR A 120 -2.02 -19.87 18.06
CA THR A 120 -2.40 -21.11 18.75
C THR A 120 -2.98 -22.12 17.75
N VAL A 121 -3.19 -23.36 18.18
CA VAL A 121 -3.90 -24.37 17.42
C VAL A 121 -5.01 -24.93 18.32
N PRO A 122 -6.29 -24.67 18.01
CA PRO A 122 -6.82 -23.88 16.89
C PRO A 122 -6.55 -22.38 17.02
N ALA A 123 -6.42 -21.68 15.88
CA ALA A 123 -6.26 -20.23 15.84
C ALA A 123 -7.61 -19.49 15.78
N PHE A 124 -8.61 -20.07 15.11
CA PHE A 124 -9.93 -19.47 14.98
C PHE A 124 -10.82 -19.84 16.15
N PRO A 125 -11.66 -18.90 16.66
CA PRO A 125 -12.69 -19.20 17.64
C PRO A 125 -13.60 -20.34 17.20
N ALA A 126 -14.09 -21.13 18.15
CA ALA A 126 -14.96 -22.28 17.86
C ALA A 126 -16.24 -21.84 17.12
N GLU A 127 -16.87 -20.76 17.57
CA GLU A 127 -18.09 -20.21 16.98
C GLU A 127 -17.86 -19.78 15.51
N LEU A 128 -16.70 -19.19 15.20
CA LEU A 128 -16.33 -18.84 13.83
C LEU A 128 -16.15 -20.09 12.98
N THR A 129 -15.45 -21.10 13.50
CA THR A 129 -15.20 -22.36 12.80
C THR A 129 -16.53 -23.05 12.46
N GLU A 130 -17.46 -23.14 13.42
CA GLU A 130 -18.78 -23.72 13.22
C GLU A 130 -19.62 -22.92 12.20
N ALA A 131 -19.56 -21.59 12.25
CA ALA A 131 -20.25 -20.72 11.30
C ALA A 131 -19.68 -20.90 9.88
N ILE A 132 -18.36 -20.97 9.71
CA ILE A 132 -17.69 -21.22 8.41
C ILE A 132 -18.16 -22.55 7.83
N ILE A 133 -18.20 -23.61 8.62
CA ILE A 133 -18.63 -24.94 8.18
C ILE A 133 -20.10 -24.93 7.74
N ARG A 134 -20.97 -24.38 8.59
CA ARG A 134 -22.41 -24.34 8.37
C ARG A 134 -22.79 -23.45 7.18
N GLU A 135 -22.32 -22.20 7.16
CA GLU A 135 -22.72 -21.22 6.13
C GLU A 135 -21.94 -21.38 4.83
N GLY A 136 -20.71 -21.90 4.92
CA GLY A 136 -19.91 -22.26 3.75
C GLY A 136 -20.33 -23.57 3.09
N ASN A 137 -21.25 -24.33 3.71
CA ASN A 137 -21.74 -25.62 3.26
C ASN A 137 -20.57 -26.57 2.89
N VAL A 138 -19.67 -26.77 3.85
CA VAL A 138 -18.52 -27.65 3.72
C VAL A 138 -18.52 -28.71 4.82
N PRO A 139 -17.88 -29.90 4.59
CA PRO A 139 -17.90 -30.99 5.58
C PRO A 139 -16.99 -30.73 6.79
N GLY A 140 -16.25 -29.63 6.81
CA GLY A 140 -15.32 -29.23 7.84
C GLY A 140 -14.27 -28.31 7.23
N ILE A 141 -13.29 -27.89 8.04
CA ILE A 141 -12.11 -27.16 7.56
C ILE A 141 -10.83 -27.91 7.95
N LEU A 142 -9.75 -27.65 7.24
CA LEU A 142 -8.39 -28.10 7.55
C LEU A 142 -7.51 -26.90 7.95
N GLY A 143 -6.40 -27.16 8.61
CA GLY A 143 -5.47 -26.13 9.04
C GLY A 143 -5.84 -25.52 10.38
N ASN A 144 -6.58 -24.42 10.40
CA ASN A 144 -6.93 -23.63 11.61
C ASN A 144 -5.71 -23.31 12.48
N CYS A 145 -4.66 -22.78 11.84
CA CYS A 145 -3.38 -22.43 12.48
C CYS A 145 -2.67 -21.33 11.70
N HIS A 146 -1.60 -20.78 12.29
CA HIS A 146 -0.63 -19.96 11.55
C HIS A 146 0.25 -20.86 10.70
N ALA A 147 0.40 -20.54 9.41
CA ALA A 147 1.30 -21.25 8.52
C ALA A 147 1.68 -20.43 7.27
N PRO A 148 2.86 -20.70 6.68
CA PRO A 148 3.17 -20.31 5.31
C PRO A 148 2.25 -21.03 4.32
N GLY A 149 1.77 -20.30 3.30
CA GLY A 149 0.76 -20.83 2.38
C GLY A 149 1.22 -22.02 1.53
N THR A 150 2.51 -22.17 1.25
CA THR A 150 3.07 -23.32 0.52
C THR A 150 3.07 -24.55 1.40
N GLU A 151 3.63 -24.46 2.59
CA GLU A 151 3.74 -25.56 3.54
C GLU A 151 2.38 -26.14 3.94
N ILE A 152 1.38 -25.26 4.16
CA ILE A 152 0.06 -25.75 4.57
C ILE A 152 -0.67 -26.48 3.45
N ILE A 153 -0.44 -26.07 2.19
CA ILE A 153 -0.97 -26.78 1.02
C ILE A 153 -0.29 -28.13 0.87
N GLU A 154 1.04 -28.20 1.00
CA GLU A 154 1.78 -29.46 0.98
C GLU A 154 1.27 -30.43 2.06
N ARG A 155 1.01 -29.91 3.27
CA ARG A 155 0.56 -30.71 4.42
C ARG A 155 -0.87 -31.24 4.29
N PHE A 156 -1.79 -30.45 3.76
CA PHE A 156 -3.23 -30.75 3.80
C PHE A 156 -3.88 -30.91 2.41
N GLY A 157 -3.15 -30.68 1.32
CA GLY A 157 -3.70 -30.69 -0.03
C GLY A 157 -4.34 -32.05 -0.44
N GLU A 158 -3.68 -33.15 -0.13
CA GLU A 158 -4.21 -34.50 -0.41
C GLU A 158 -5.47 -34.79 0.43
N GLU A 159 -5.47 -34.40 1.71
CA GLU A 159 -6.67 -34.55 2.56
C GLU A 159 -7.81 -33.64 2.05
N HIS A 160 -7.49 -32.42 1.62
CA HIS A 160 -8.47 -31.51 1.01
C HIS A 160 -9.13 -32.13 -0.21
N ILE A 161 -8.35 -32.69 -1.14
CA ILE A 161 -8.86 -33.36 -2.35
C ILE A 161 -9.78 -34.54 -1.97
N ARG A 162 -9.36 -35.35 -1.03
CA ARG A 162 -10.12 -36.53 -0.59
C ARG A 162 -11.41 -36.20 0.15
N THR A 163 -11.42 -35.12 0.96
CA THR A 163 -12.53 -34.84 1.88
C THR A 163 -13.43 -33.70 1.44
N GLY A 164 -12.97 -32.84 0.52
CA GLY A 164 -13.65 -31.62 0.14
C GLY A 164 -13.63 -30.52 1.21
N LYS A 165 -12.85 -30.67 2.30
CA LYS A 165 -12.68 -29.64 3.34
C LYS A 165 -11.70 -28.57 2.86
N PRO A 166 -12.07 -27.28 2.80
CA PRO A 166 -11.11 -26.23 2.46
C PRO A 166 -10.04 -26.07 3.54
N ILE A 167 -8.83 -25.65 3.14
CA ILE A 167 -7.72 -25.37 4.07
C ILE A 167 -7.83 -23.92 4.50
N CYS A 168 -8.26 -23.68 5.75
CA CYS A 168 -8.41 -22.36 6.35
C CYS A 168 -7.26 -22.12 7.33
N TYR A 169 -6.50 -21.03 7.15
CA TYR A 169 -5.33 -20.71 7.95
C TYR A 169 -5.11 -19.20 8.05
N THR A 170 -4.20 -18.79 8.89
CA THR A 170 -3.84 -17.39 9.07
C THR A 170 -2.32 -17.18 9.05
N SER A 171 -1.88 -15.93 9.19
CA SER A 171 -0.50 -15.52 9.34
C SER A 171 -0.40 -14.41 10.40
N VAL A 172 0.72 -13.70 10.45
CA VAL A 172 0.92 -12.55 11.35
C VAL A 172 0.06 -11.34 11.00
N ASP A 173 -0.42 -11.27 9.77
CA ASP A 173 -1.31 -10.20 9.31
C ASP A 173 -2.75 -10.39 9.81
N SER A 174 -3.55 -9.32 9.71
CA SER A 174 -5.01 -9.36 9.92
C SER A 174 -5.71 -10.06 8.75
N VAL A 175 -5.62 -11.38 8.69
CA VAL A 175 -6.05 -12.15 7.51
C VAL A 175 -6.60 -13.53 7.87
N LEU A 176 -7.61 -14.00 7.12
CA LEU A 176 -8.00 -15.39 7.00
C LEU A 176 -7.78 -15.86 5.57
N GLN A 177 -6.99 -16.90 5.38
CA GLN A 177 -6.64 -17.43 4.07
C GLN A 177 -7.33 -18.76 3.84
N VAL A 178 -7.82 -18.98 2.62
CA VAL A 178 -8.50 -20.20 2.23
C VAL A 178 -7.80 -20.79 1.00
N ALA A 179 -7.10 -21.91 1.17
CA ALA A 179 -6.58 -22.65 0.05
C ALA A 179 -7.52 -23.79 -0.36
N ALA A 180 -7.76 -23.93 -1.66
CA ALA A 180 -8.55 -25.00 -2.23
C ALA A 180 -8.08 -25.34 -3.65
N HIS A 181 -8.21 -26.61 -4.03
CA HIS A 181 -7.82 -27.12 -5.33
C HIS A 181 -8.82 -26.70 -6.42
N GLU A 182 -8.35 -26.11 -7.52
CA GLU A 182 -9.21 -25.57 -8.58
C GLU A 182 -10.11 -26.62 -9.21
N GLY A 183 -9.59 -27.82 -9.49
CA GLY A 183 -10.33 -28.89 -10.13
C GLY A 183 -11.25 -29.65 -9.18
N HIS A 184 -10.79 -29.98 -7.98
CA HIS A 184 -11.53 -30.84 -7.04
C HIS A 184 -12.55 -30.06 -6.19
N PHE A 185 -12.23 -28.85 -5.78
CA PHE A 185 -13.16 -27.99 -5.02
C PHE A 185 -13.98 -27.09 -5.93
N GLY A 186 -13.36 -26.59 -6.99
CA GLY A 186 -13.92 -25.63 -7.93
C GLY A 186 -13.56 -24.19 -7.62
N LEU A 187 -13.04 -23.46 -8.62
CA LEU A 187 -12.55 -22.10 -8.47
C LEU A 187 -13.67 -21.12 -8.05
N GLU A 188 -14.82 -21.16 -8.73
CA GLU A 188 -15.97 -20.31 -8.41
C GLU A 188 -16.54 -20.63 -7.02
N ARG A 189 -16.57 -21.93 -6.63
CA ARG A 189 -16.99 -22.33 -5.28
C ARG A 189 -16.05 -21.76 -4.22
N LEU A 190 -14.72 -21.74 -4.46
CA LEU A 190 -13.75 -21.11 -3.58
C LEU A 190 -14.05 -19.63 -3.40
N TYR A 191 -14.37 -18.94 -4.47
CA TYR A 191 -14.69 -17.51 -4.41
C TYR A 191 -15.97 -17.23 -3.62
N GLU A 192 -17.04 -18.00 -3.83
CA GLU A 192 -18.28 -17.85 -3.06
C GLU A 192 -18.07 -18.20 -1.58
N PHE A 193 -17.27 -19.24 -1.30
CA PHE A 193 -16.89 -19.60 0.06
C PHE A 193 -16.11 -18.44 0.74
N CYS A 194 -15.15 -17.84 0.05
CA CYS A 194 -14.39 -16.68 0.58
C CYS A 194 -15.29 -15.46 0.84
N LYS A 195 -16.31 -15.19 0.02
CA LYS A 195 -17.30 -14.13 0.29
C LYS A 195 -18.12 -14.43 1.57
N THR A 196 -18.49 -15.68 1.79
CA THR A 196 -19.14 -16.10 3.03
C THR A 196 -18.23 -15.90 4.23
N VAL A 197 -16.98 -16.36 4.14
CA VAL A 197 -15.98 -16.18 5.19
C VAL A 197 -15.74 -14.69 5.48
N ARG A 198 -15.67 -13.84 4.43
CA ARG A 198 -15.50 -12.37 4.60
C ARG A 198 -16.57 -11.79 5.52
N ARG A 199 -17.83 -12.09 5.25
CA ARG A 199 -18.96 -11.62 6.07
C ARG A 199 -18.87 -12.12 7.52
N LEU A 200 -18.43 -13.36 7.72
CA LEU A 200 -18.34 -13.96 9.06
C LEU A 200 -17.21 -13.37 9.91
N VAL A 201 -16.14 -12.86 9.29
CA VAL A 201 -15.01 -12.27 10.03
C VAL A 201 -15.08 -10.74 10.12
N ASP A 202 -16.09 -10.08 9.51
CA ASP A 202 -16.29 -8.64 9.62
C ASP A 202 -16.43 -8.16 11.09
N PRO A 203 -17.23 -8.84 11.95
CA PRO A 203 -17.37 -8.45 13.36
C PRO A 203 -16.06 -8.60 14.17
N LEU A 204 -15.08 -9.33 13.63
CA LEU A 204 -13.78 -9.54 14.25
C LEU A 204 -12.71 -8.54 13.75
N ASN A 205 -13.09 -7.57 12.92
CA ASN A 205 -12.18 -6.60 12.28
C ASN A 205 -11.02 -7.24 11.53
N ILE A 206 -11.20 -8.43 10.95
CA ILE A 206 -10.17 -9.05 10.12
C ILE A 206 -10.07 -8.31 8.79
N GLY A 207 -8.91 -7.76 8.48
CA GLY A 207 -8.72 -6.87 7.33
C GLY A 207 -8.94 -7.53 5.97
N ARG A 208 -8.59 -8.82 5.81
CA ARG A 208 -8.71 -9.52 4.52
C ARG A 208 -9.11 -10.98 4.66
N VAL A 209 -9.85 -11.47 3.67
CA VAL A 209 -9.97 -12.90 3.37
C VAL A 209 -9.33 -13.15 2.02
N ILE A 210 -8.46 -14.16 1.92
CA ILE A 210 -7.70 -14.43 0.68
C ILE A 210 -8.08 -15.81 0.15
N ALA A 211 -8.57 -15.87 -1.09
CA ALA A 211 -8.67 -17.10 -1.86
C ALA A 211 -7.30 -17.46 -2.44
N ARG A 212 -6.81 -18.64 -2.11
CA ARG A 212 -5.52 -19.19 -2.59
C ARG A 212 -5.72 -20.50 -3.34
N PRO A 213 -6.17 -20.42 -4.59
CA PRO A 213 -6.34 -21.60 -5.42
C PRO A 213 -5.00 -22.27 -5.74
N PHE A 214 -5.02 -23.60 -5.84
CA PHE A 214 -3.86 -24.40 -6.22
C PHE A 214 -4.26 -25.56 -7.12
N VAL A 215 -3.28 -26.17 -7.78
CA VAL A 215 -3.41 -27.34 -8.65
C VAL A 215 -2.36 -28.38 -8.26
N GLY A 216 -2.38 -29.57 -8.89
CA GLY A 216 -1.50 -30.70 -8.59
C GLY A 216 -2.24 -31.79 -7.83
N GLU A 217 -1.68 -33.00 -7.76
CA GLU A 217 -2.36 -34.17 -7.16
C GLU A 217 -1.68 -34.68 -5.89
N THR A 218 -0.44 -34.29 -5.65
CA THR A 218 0.36 -34.73 -4.49
C THR A 218 1.14 -33.56 -3.89
N ALA A 219 1.63 -33.72 -2.66
CA ALA A 219 2.44 -32.73 -1.96
C ALA A 219 3.63 -32.24 -2.83
N ALA A 220 4.23 -33.10 -3.63
CA ALA A 220 5.36 -32.75 -4.50
C ALA A 220 4.97 -31.96 -5.76
N THR A 221 3.69 -31.94 -6.13
CA THR A 221 3.19 -31.32 -7.37
C THR A 221 2.24 -30.15 -7.12
N PHE A 222 1.90 -29.85 -5.86
CA PHE A 222 1.02 -28.74 -5.55
C PHE A 222 1.68 -27.41 -5.90
N GLU A 223 0.97 -26.62 -6.68
CA GLU A 223 1.38 -25.29 -7.13
C GLU A 223 0.24 -24.31 -7.00
N ARG A 224 0.52 -23.13 -6.42
CA ARG A 224 -0.45 -22.03 -6.32
C ARG A 224 -0.64 -21.38 -7.68
N THR A 225 -1.89 -21.15 -8.06
CA THR A 225 -2.21 -20.52 -9.32
C THR A 225 -2.25 -18.97 -9.20
N HIS A 226 -2.29 -18.29 -10.32
CA HIS A 226 -2.45 -16.84 -10.42
C HIS A 226 -3.89 -16.37 -10.15
N ASN A 227 -4.84 -17.30 -9.96
CA ASN A 227 -6.25 -17.01 -9.70
C ASN A 227 -6.54 -16.59 -8.23
N ARG A 228 -5.50 -16.13 -7.50
CA ARG A 228 -5.66 -15.53 -6.18
C ARG A 228 -6.62 -14.36 -6.23
N ARG A 229 -7.51 -14.26 -5.21
CA ARG A 229 -8.35 -13.09 -4.96
C ARG A 229 -8.31 -12.68 -3.51
N ASP A 230 -8.17 -11.38 -3.27
CA ASP A 230 -8.20 -10.77 -1.95
C ASP A 230 -9.58 -10.10 -1.77
N TYR A 231 -10.25 -10.44 -0.67
CA TYR A 231 -11.52 -9.86 -0.23
C TYR A 231 -11.23 -8.97 0.97
N ALA A 232 -10.85 -7.72 0.70
CA ALA A 232 -10.61 -6.73 1.73
C ALA A 232 -11.93 -6.25 2.34
N VAL A 233 -11.89 -5.82 3.59
CA VAL A 233 -12.99 -5.06 4.17
C VAL A 233 -13.06 -3.70 3.48
N PRO A 234 -14.23 -3.21 3.09
CA PRO A 234 -14.34 -1.88 2.50
C PRO A 234 -14.12 -0.80 3.57
N PRO A 235 -13.64 0.39 3.20
CA PRO A 235 -13.58 1.53 4.10
C PRO A 235 -14.94 1.77 4.78
N PRO A 236 -14.98 1.96 6.13
CA PRO A 236 -16.25 2.08 6.86
C PRO A 236 -16.98 3.39 6.59
N GLU A 237 -16.28 4.41 6.14
CA GLU A 237 -16.82 5.73 5.79
C GLU A 237 -16.42 6.12 4.38
N PRO A 238 -17.05 7.18 3.78
CA PRO A 238 -16.62 7.69 2.49
C PRO A 238 -15.21 8.25 2.52
N THR A 239 -14.37 7.80 1.59
CA THR A 239 -13.01 8.29 1.36
C THR A 239 -12.99 9.44 0.34
N LEU A 240 -11.80 9.99 0.06
CA LEU A 240 -11.58 10.89 -1.08
C LEU A 240 -12.12 10.29 -2.39
N LEU A 241 -11.95 8.97 -2.59
CA LEU A 241 -12.35 8.29 -3.81
C LEU A 241 -13.86 8.28 -4.01
N ASP A 242 -14.61 8.00 -2.94
CA ASP A 242 -16.08 8.07 -2.96
C ASP A 242 -16.55 9.50 -3.26
N ARG A 243 -15.97 10.50 -2.59
CA ARG A 243 -16.30 11.93 -2.75
C ARG A 243 -16.06 12.42 -4.18
N LEU A 244 -15.05 11.91 -4.88
CA LEU A 244 -14.77 12.21 -6.28
C LEU A 244 -15.80 11.56 -7.20
N THR A 245 -16.04 10.25 -7.04
CA THR A 245 -16.96 9.52 -7.92
C THR A 245 -18.42 9.94 -7.75
N GLU A 246 -18.85 10.30 -6.54
CA GLU A 246 -20.17 10.90 -6.28
C GLU A 246 -20.39 12.24 -7.04
N ARG A 247 -19.31 12.93 -7.41
CA ARG A 247 -19.34 14.15 -8.21
C ARG A 247 -19.06 13.92 -9.69
N GLY A 248 -19.11 12.66 -10.13
CA GLY A 248 -18.88 12.28 -11.52
C GLY A 248 -17.44 12.43 -11.99
N ARG A 249 -16.47 12.52 -11.05
CA ARG A 249 -15.04 12.53 -11.36
C ARG A 249 -14.55 11.09 -11.45
N ARG A 250 -13.54 10.84 -12.29
CA ARG A 250 -12.95 9.51 -12.39
C ARG A 250 -11.81 9.35 -11.39
N VAL A 251 -11.75 8.15 -10.82
CA VAL A 251 -10.60 7.65 -10.07
C VAL A 251 -10.02 6.48 -10.84
N ILE A 252 -8.81 6.66 -11.37
CA ILE A 252 -8.06 5.64 -12.12
C ILE A 252 -7.06 5.02 -11.17
N ALA A 253 -7.32 3.79 -10.77
CA ALA A 253 -6.53 3.02 -9.80
C ALA A 253 -5.47 2.17 -10.51
N ILE A 254 -4.21 2.23 -10.05
CA ILE A 254 -3.09 1.47 -10.60
C ILE A 254 -2.47 0.61 -9.49
N GLY A 255 -2.06 -0.60 -9.84
CA GLY A 255 -1.53 -1.55 -8.88
C GLY A 255 -2.61 -2.13 -7.97
N LYS A 256 -2.36 -2.14 -6.66
CA LYS A 256 -3.28 -2.71 -5.65
C LYS A 256 -4.37 -1.75 -5.17
N ILE A 257 -4.42 -0.50 -5.63
CA ILE A 257 -5.40 0.50 -5.14
C ILE A 257 -6.84 -0.03 -5.20
N GLY A 258 -7.24 -0.69 -6.30
CA GLY A 258 -8.56 -1.28 -6.40
C GLY A 258 -8.87 -2.26 -5.28
N ASP A 259 -7.94 -3.16 -4.97
CA ASP A 259 -8.09 -4.19 -3.95
C ASP A 259 -8.04 -3.59 -2.52
N ILE A 260 -7.18 -2.60 -2.27
CA ILE A 260 -7.04 -1.90 -0.97
C ILE A 260 -8.36 -1.20 -0.58
N PHE A 261 -9.06 -0.62 -1.54
CA PHE A 261 -10.34 0.06 -1.31
C PHE A 261 -11.56 -0.82 -1.56
N ALA A 262 -11.37 -2.15 -1.71
CA ALA A 262 -12.44 -3.09 -2.05
C ALA A 262 -13.28 -2.63 -3.26
N HIS A 263 -12.64 -2.00 -4.23
CA HIS A 263 -13.20 -1.38 -5.44
C HIS A 263 -14.18 -0.23 -5.19
N ARG A 264 -14.31 0.25 -3.95
CA ARG A 264 -15.19 1.35 -3.59
C ARG A 264 -14.59 2.69 -4.04
N GLY A 265 -15.38 3.55 -4.69
CA GLY A 265 -14.93 4.84 -5.20
C GLY A 265 -13.93 4.74 -6.36
N ILE A 266 -13.87 3.61 -7.06
CA ILE A 266 -12.96 3.37 -8.19
C ILE A 266 -13.74 3.35 -9.51
N SER A 267 -13.32 4.17 -10.47
CA SER A 267 -13.94 4.22 -11.80
C SER A 267 -13.29 3.25 -12.79
N GLU A 268 -11.98 3.06 -12.67
CA GLU A 268 -11.18 2.22 -13.57
C GLU A 268 -10.00 1.61 -12.82
N VAL A 269 -9.68 0.33 -13.10
CA VAL A 269 -8.50 -0.35 -12.55
C VAL A 269 -7.56 -0.74 -13.68
N ARG A 270 -6.29 -0.33 -13.60
CA ARG A 270 -5.21 -0.72 -14.51
C ARG A 270 -4.22 -1.64 -13.80
N LYS A 271 -4.38 -2.93 -13.98
CA LYS A 271 -3.48 -3.93 -13.39
C LYS A 271 -2.18 -4.01 -14.16
N ALA A 272 -1.08 -4.20 -13.43
CA ALA A 272 0.24 -4.52 -13.94
C ALA A 272 1.03 -5.29 -12.88
N ALA A 273 2.05 -6.04 -13.28
CA ALA A 273 2.97 -6.73 -12.39
C ALA A 273 4.34 -6.03 -12.45
N GLY A 274 4.86 -5.67 -11.29
CA GLY A 274 6.14 -4.97 -11.16
C GLY A 274 6.04 -3.44 -11.31
N ASN A 275 6.88 -2.73 -10.54
CA ASN A 275 6.86 -1.26 -10.46
C ASN A 275 7.01 -0.58 -11.82
N MET A 276 7.85 -1.10 -12.71
CA MET A 276 8.09 -0.47 -14.02
C MET A 276 6.87 -0.59 -14.93
N ALA A 277 6.19 -1.73 -14.94
CA ALA A 277 4.94 -1.89 -15.70
C ALA A 277 3.79 -1.07 -15.08
N MET A 278 3.74 -0.92 -13.74
CA MET A 278 2.82 0.01 -13.09
C MET A 278 3.10 1.46 -13.47
N PHE A 279 4.38 1.84 -13.61
CA PHE A 279 4.77 3.16 -14.06
C PHE A 279 4.29 3.44 -15.51
N ASP A 280 4.39 2.45 -16.42
CA ASP A 280 3.82 2.57 -17.77
C ASP A 280 2.31 2.81 -17.73
N LYS A 281 1.59 2.07 -16.85
CA LYS A 281 0.14 2.28 -16.67
C LYS A 281 -0.17 3.65 -16.07
N ALA A 282 0.67 4.15 -15.16
CA ALA A 282 0.53 5.49 -14.60
C ALA A 282 0.71 6.57 -15.66
N LEU A 283 1.75 6.46 -16.49
CA LEU A 283 1.96 7.40 -17.61
C LEU A 283 0.79 7.41 -18.60
N GLY A 284 0.26 6.24 -18.97
CA GLY A 284 -0.92 6.15 -19.81
C GLY A 284 -2.17 6.73 -19.16
N ALA A 285 -2.34 6.55 -17.84
CA ALA A 285 -3.43 7.16 -17.09
C ALA A 285 -3.32 8.69 -17.00
N MET A 286 -2.09 9.23 -16.91
CA MET A 286 -1.84 10.68 -16.95
C MET A 286 -2.25 11.28 -18.30
N ASP A 287 -2.08 10.55 -19.40
CA ASP A 287 -2.56 11.00 -20.73
C ASP A 287 -4.09 11.00 -20.83
N ASP A 288 -4.75 9.99 -20.25
CA ASP A 288 -6.19 9.76 -20.35
C ASP A 288 -7.02 10.57 -19.33
N ALA A 289 -6.39 11.06 -18.26
CA ALA A 289 -7.07 11.78 -17.19
C ALA A 289 -7.62 13.14 -17.67
N GLY A 290 -8.90 13.38 -17.38
CA GLY A 290 -9.61 14.63 -17.65
C GLY A 290 -9.60 15.62 -16.50
N ASP A 291 -10.27 16.76 -16.67
CA ASP A 291 -10.40 17.77 -15.61
C ASP A 291 -11.16 17.23 -14.40
N GLY A 292 -10.57 17.31 -13.23
CA GLY A 292 -11.10 16.83 -11.97
C GLY A 292 -10.80 15.36 -11.67
N ASP A 293 -10.11 14.62 -12.54
CA ASP A 293 -9.78 13.22 -12.33
C ASP A 293 -8.59 13.04 -11.38
N LEU A 294 -8.58 11.91 -10.68
CA LEU A 294 -7.48 11.41 -9.85
C LEU A 294 -6.88 10.15 -10.48
N VAL A 295 -5.56 10.13 -10.67
CA VAL A 295 -4.79 8.91 -10.88
C VAL A 295 -4.13 8.55 -9.57
N PHE A 296 -4.45 7.37 -9.04
CA PHE A 296 -3.91 6.87 -7.78
C PHE A 296 -3.15 5.57 -8.03
N ALA A 297 -1.83 5.61 -7.85
CA ALA A 297 -0.94 4.49 -8.14
C ALA A 297 -0.23 4.01 -6.87
N ASN A 298 -0.18 2.68 -6.68
CA ASN A 298 0.59 2.02 -5.65
C ASN A 298 1.71 1.20 -6.31
N PHE A 299 2.98 1.55 -6.03
CA PHE A 299 4.16 0.86 -6.51
C PHE A 299 4.61 -0.16 -5.47
N VAL A 300 4.11 -1.37 -5.61
CA VAL A 300 4.04 -2.38 -4.54
C VAL A 300 5.33 -3.18 -4.34
N ASP A 301 6.25 -3.22 -5.31
CA ASP A 301 7.45 -4.08 -5.21
C ASP A 301 8.39 -3.64 -4.09
N PHE A 302 8.43 -2.35 -3.75
CA PHE A 302 9.22 -1.84 -2.64
C PHE A 302 8.94 -2.61 -1.35
N ASP A 303 7.65 -2.86 -1.08
CA ASP A 303 7.21 -3.64 0.06
C ASP A 303 7.37 -5.16 -0.17
N THR A 304 6.67 -5.70 -1.18
CA THR A 304 6.49 -7.15 -1.34
C THR A 304 7.75 -7.88 -1.78
N GLU A 305 8.58 -7.25 -2.61
CA GLU A 305 9.78 -7.89 -3.16
C GLU A 305 11.02 -7.58 -2.34
N PHE A 306 11.10 -6.41 -1.70
CA PHE A 306 12.32 -5.95 -1.08
C PHE A 306 12.18 -5.68 0.43
N GLY A 307 11.15 -4.97 0.89
CA GLY A 307 10.92 -4.64 2.29
C GLY A 307 10.77 -5.88 3.17
N HIS A 308 9.76 -6.70 2.91
CA HIS A 308 9.51 -7.95 3.63
C HIS A 308 10.64 -8.99 3.52
N ARG A 309 11.42 -8.92 2.43
CA ARG A 309 12.55 -9.84 2.21
C ARG A 309 13.87 -9.32 2.78
N ARG A 310 13.86 -8.12 3.38
CA ARG A 310 15.07 -7.46 3.91
C ARG A 310 16.17 -7.32 2.86
N ASP A 311 15.78 -7.09 1.60
CA ASP A 311 16.67 -6.94 0.47
C ASP A 311 17.05 -5.47 0.23
N VAL A 312 18.06 -4.99 0.94
CA VAL A 312 18.57 -3.60 0.83
C VAL A 312 18.99 -3.25 -0.59
N ALA A 313 19.74 -4.14 -1.26
CA ALA A 313 20.24 -3.88 -2.61
C ALA A 313 19.09 -3.81 -3.64
N GLY A 314 18.11 -4.72 -3.53
CA GLY A 314 16.91 -4.71 -4.37
C GLY A 314 16.06 -3.47 -4.12
N TYR A 315 15.87 -3.06 -2.86
CA TYR A 315 15.12 -1.86 -2.50
C TYR A 315 15.76 -0.60 -3.10
N ALA A 316 17.09 -0.46 -2.94
CA ALA A 316 17.85 0.67 -3.51
C ALA A 316 17.77 0.70 -5.03
N ALA A 317 17.97 -0.44 -5.70
CA ALA A 317 17.86 -0.54 -7.16
C ALA A 317 16.45 -0.17 -7.66
N ALA A 318 15.40 -0.57 -6.93
CA ALA A 318 14.03 -0.21 -7.26
C ALA A 318 13.76 1.30 -7.12
N LEU A 319 14.33 1.95 -6.09
CA LEU A 319 14.26 3.41 -5.92
C LEU A 319 14.98 4.14 -7.06
N GLU A 320 16.19 3.68 -7.43
CA GLU A 320 16.96 4.26 -8.54
C GLU A 320 16.24 4.08 -9.88
N ALA A 321 15.63 2.92 -10.11
CA ALA A 321 14.85 2.66 -11.33
C ALA A 321 13.59 3.54 -11.40
N PHE A 322 12.89 3.73 -10.29
CA PHE A 322 11.74 4.64 -10.21
C PHE A 322 12.17 6.09 -10.46
N ASP A 323 13.23 6.53 -9.78
CA ASP A 323 13.76 7.89 -9.91
C ASP A 323 14.19 8.21 -11.35
N LEU A 324 14.82 7.25 -12.03
CA LEU A 324 15.24 7.39 -13.43
C LEU A 324 14.06 7.67 -14.37
N ARG A 325 12.89 7.12 -14.08
CA ARG A 325 11.67 7.29 -14.88
C ARG A 325 10.82 8.49 -14.47
N LEU A 326 11.05 9.06 -13.29
CA LEU A 326 10.27 10.18 -12.78
C LEU A 326 10.19 11.38 -13.74
N PRO A 327 11.24 11.78 -14.49
CA PRO A 327 11.16 12.81 -15.52
C PRO A 327 10.09 12.57 -16.59
N GLU A 328 9.74 11.32 -16.90
CA GLU A 328 8.68 10.99 -17.87
C GLU A 328 7.31 11.46 -17.34
N ALA A 329 7.05 11.24 -16.04
CA ALA A 329 5.82 11.71 -15.39
C ALA A 329 5.80 13.24 -15.26
N LEU A 330 6.92 13.85 -14.89
CA LEU A 330 7.05 15.31 -14.76
C LEU A 330 6.78 16.01 -16.11
N ALA A 331 7.25 15.45 -17.20
CA ALA A 331 7.04 15.98 -18.56
C ALA A 331 5.56 15.96 -19.02
N LYS A 332 4.71 15.11 -18.41
CA LYS A 332 3.27 15.02 -18.71
C LYS A 332 2.41 16.01 -17.91
N LEU A 333 2.98 16.69 -16.94
CA LEU A 333 2.24 17.66 -16.13
C LEU A 333 1.91 18.90 -16.95
N LYS A 334 0.67 19.33 -16.85
CA LYS A 334 0.11 20.54 -17.48
C LYS A 334 -0.13 21.61 -16.42
N GLN A 335 -0.29 22.85 -16.85
CA GLN A 335 -0.65 23.95 -15.95
C GLN A 335 -1.90 23.61 -15.14
N GLY A 336 -1.78 23.68 -13.82
CA GLY A 336 -2.84 23.35 -12.88
C GLY A 336 -2.95 21.87 -12.50
N ASP A 337 -2.00 21.02 -12.89
CA ASP A 337 -1.89 19.66 -12.38
C ASP A 337 -1.16 19.63 -11.04
N LEU A 338 -1.46 18.61 -10.22
CA LEU A 338 -0.79 18.34 -8.96
C LEU A 338 -0.27 16.91 -8.94
N LEU A 339 1.04 16.73 -8.82
CA LEU A 339 1.67 15.43 -8.56
C LEU A 339 2.14 15.39 -7.11
N VAL A 340 1.74 14.35 -6.39
CA VAL A 340 2.22 14.03 -5.04
C VAL A 340 2.87 12.66 -5.06
N LEU A 341 4.11 12.58 -4.56
CA LEU A 341 4.79 11.32 -4.24
C LEU A 341 4.80 11.17 -2.72
N THR A 342 4.40 9.99 -2.24
CA THR A 342 4.32 9.67 -0.82
C THR A 342 4.53 8.18 -0.59
N ALA A 343 4.33 7.72 0.63
CA ALA A 343 4.29 6.32 1.02
C ALA A 343 3.06 6.09 1.92
N ASP A 344 2.78 4.86 2.27
CA ASP A 344 1.69 4.47 3.15
C ASP A 344 2.14 4.02 4.53
N HIS A 345 3.36 3.52 4.66
CA HIS A 345 4.05 3.12 5.90
C HIS A 345 5.57 3.02 5.65
N GLY A 346 6.33 2.47 6.59
CA GLY A 346 7.70 2.04 6.41
C GLY A 346 7.81 0.52 6.31
N ASN A 347 8.90 0.03 5.75
CA ASN A 347 9.33 -1.37 5.82
C ASN A 347 10.85 -1.43 5.64
N ASP A 348 11.56 -0.95 6.65
CA ASP A 348 13.02 -0.80 6.63
C ASP A 348 13.71 -2.15 6.39
N PRO A 349 14.38 -2.34 5.26
CA PRO A 349 14.99 -3.63 4.93
C PRO A 349 16.22 -3.97 5.79
N THR A 350 16.66 -3.05 6.65
CA THR A 350 17.71 -3.29 7.64
C THR A 350 17.15 -3.64 9.02
N TRP A 351 15.82 -3.50 9.23
CA TRP A 351 15.18 -3.71 10.52
C TRP A 351 14.97 -5.19 10.84
N PRO A 352 15.02 -5.61 12.12
CA PRO A 352 14.74 -6.99 12.51
C PRO A 352 13.34 -7.47 12.11
N GLY A 353 13.20 -8.78 11.92
CA GLY A 353 11.92 -9.39 11.53
C GLY A 353 11.58 -9.16 10.05
N THR A 354 10.32 -9.28 9.70
CA THR A 354 9.82 -9.14 8.32
C THR A 354 8.56 -8.28 8.24
N ASP A 355 8.19 -7.62 9.33
CA ASP A 355 6.97 -6.80 9.42
C ASP A 355 7.24 -5.37 8.95
N HIS A 356 6.18 -4.63 8.67
CA HIS A 356 6.22 -3.20 8.39
C HIS A 356 6.80 -2.43 9.58
N THR A 357 7.35 -1.24 9.33
CA THR A 357 7.86 -0.35 10.37
C THR A 357 7.02 0.93 10.48
N ARG A 358 6.75 1.35 11.73
CA ARG A 358 5.97 2.56 12.03
C ARG A 358 6.84 3.78 11.81
N GLU A 359 6.64 4.45 10.68
CA GLU A 359 7.44 5.59 10.24
C GLU A 359 6.58 6.77 9.80
N ARG A 360 7.14 7.95 9.81
CA ARG A 360 6.64 9.06 9.01
C ARG A 360 6.90 8.79 7.54
N ILE A 361 6.08 9.39 6.69
CA ILE A 361 6.20 9.25 5.23
C ILE A 361 6.59 10.58 4.59
N PRO A 362 7.27 10.56 3.42
CA PRO A 362 7.53 11.76 2.65
C PRO A 362 6.23 12.28 2.03
N VAL A 363 6.09 13.60 1.98
CA VAL A 363 5.08 14.29 1.20
C VAL A 363 5.81 15.26 0.30
N ILE A 364 6.16 14.81 -0.88
CA ILE A 364 6.90 15.60 -1.87
C ILE A 364 6.11 15.68 -3.17
N GLY A 365 6.28 16.75 -3.90
CA GLY A 365 5.57 16.86 -5.17
C GLY A 365 5.80 18.16 -5.88
N ILE A 366 5.08 18.34 -6.95
CA ILE A 366 5.19 19.49 -7.84
C ILE A 366 3.88 19.73 -8.57
N GLY A 367 3.65 20.97 -8.95
CA GLY A 367 2.55 21.33 -9.84
C GLY A 367 2.91 22.57 -10.65
N PRO A 368 2.85 22.50 -11.98
CA PRO A 368 3.03 23.69 -12.82
C PRO A 368 2.01 24.78 -12.45
N GLY A 369 2.52 25.92 -11.96
CA GLY A 369 1.69 27.03 -11.46
C GLY A 369 1.60 27.12 -9.94
N PHE A 370 2.20 26.19 -9.21
CA PHE A 370 2.35 26.31 -7.76
C PHE A 370 3.67 27.03 -7.40
N SER A 371 3.70 27.64 -6.24
CA SER A 371 4.92 28.29 -5.72
C SER A 371 5.88 27.32 -5.03
N GLY A 372 5.38 26.13 -4.67
CA GLY A 372 6.15 25.15 -3.92
C GLY A 372 6.49 25.60 -2.49
N GLY A 373 7.52 24.95 -1.92
CA GLY A 373 8.03 25.27 -0.60
C GLY A 373 7.81 24.21 0.47
N GLY A 374 8.32 24.46 1.68
CA GLY A 374 8.18 23.54 2.81
C GLY A 374 6.76 23.55 3.39
N ILE A 375 6.15 22.38 3.52
CA ILE A 375 4.83 22.22 4.19
C ILE A 375 4.98 21.76 5.66
N GLY A 376 6.22 21.58 6.13
CA GLY A 376 6.52 21.13 7.48
C GLY A 376 6.10 19.69 7.77
N LEU A 377 6.00 19.38 9.07
CA LEU A 377 5.50 18.09 9.54
C LEU A 377 3.96 18.14 9.63
N ARG A 378 3.32 17.28 8.85
CA ARG A 378 1.86 17.10 8.89
C ARG A 378 1.48 16.11 9.99
N THR A 379 0.41 16.40 10.70
CA THR A 379 -0.02 15.62 11.88
C THR A 379 -0.81 14.37 11.51
N THR A 380 -1.18 14.21 10.25
CA THR A 380 -1.91 13.03 9.72
C THR A 380 -1.66 12.89 8.21
N PHE A 381 -1.67 11.64 7.71
CA PHE A 381 -1.65 11.38 6.27
C PHE A 381 -2.91 11.92 5.56
N ALA A 382 -4.00 12.09 6.29
CA ALA A 382 -5.25 12.63 5.77
C ALA A 382 -5.12 14.04 5.18
N ASP A 383 -4.08 14.79 5.56
CA ASP A 383 -3.78 16.11 5.00
C ASP A 383 -3.47 16.03 3.49
N ILE A 384 -2.91 14.90 3.03
CA ILE A 384 -2.66 14.63 1.61
C ILE A 384 -3.99 14.56 0.86
N GLY A 385 -4.91 13.72 1.33
CA GLY A 385 -6.23 13.56 0.72
C GLY A 385 -7.05 14.83 0.71
N GLU A 386 -7.03 15.60 1.79
CA GLU A 386 -7.72 16.90 1.83
C GLU A 386 -7.08 17.94 0.90
N THR A 387 -5.77 17.88 0.69
CA THR A 387 -5.10 18.75 -0.29
C THR A 387 -5.49 18.39 -1.71
N VAL A 388 -5.54 17.10 -2.04
CA VAL A 388 -6.04 16.62 -3.34
C VAL A 388 -7.51 16.98 -3.51
N ALA A 389 -8.34 16.82 -2.46
CA ALA A 389 -9.76 17.19 -2.49
C ALA A 389 -9.96 18.68 -2.80
N GLU A 390 -9.26 19.57 -2.09
CA GLU A 390 -9.33 21.02 -2.33
C GLU A 390 -8.84 21.36 -3.75
N HIS A 391 -7.73 20.77 -4.20
CA HIS A 391 -7.20 20.97 -5.54
C HIS A 391 -8.20 20.60 -6.63
N LEU A 392 -8.96 19.51 -6.45
CA LEU A 392 -9.99 19.06 -7.38
C LEU A 392 -11.36 19.72 -7.15
N GLY A 393 -11.44 20.74 -6.28
CA GLY A 393 -12.66 21.50 -6.04
C GLY A 393 -13.72 20.77 -5.22
N LEU A 394 -13.33 19.81 -4.38
CA LEU A 394 -14.24 19.18 -3.42
C LEU A 394 -14.38 20.06 -2.17
N PRO A 395 -15.54 20.02 -1.48
CA PRO A 395 -15.67 20.66 -0.17
C PRO A 395 -14.77 19.92 0.83
N ARG A 396 -14.40 20.62 1.91
CA ARG A 396 -13.61 20.06 3.01
C ARG A 396 -14.27 18.79 3.58
N GLY A 397 -13.46 17.77 3.81
CA GLY A 397 -13.87 16.53 4.48
C GLY A 397 -13.82 16.62 6.00
N ARG A 398 -13.98 15.46 6.64
CA ARG A 398 -14.01 15.35 8.10
C ARG A 398 -12.64 15.27 8.75
N HIS A 399 -11.66 14.72 8.02
CA HIS A 399 -10.33 14.42 8.54
C HIS A 399 -9.28 15.13 7.70
N GLY A 400 -8.16 15.51 8.36
CA GLY A 400 -7.07 16.19 7.72
C GLY A 400 -7.28 17.70 7.55
N THR A 401 -6.19 18.36 7.19
CA THR A 401 -6.13 19.80 6.89
C THR A 401 -5.29 19.99 5.64
N SER A 402 -5.91 20.54 4.61
CA SER A 402 -5.25 20.80 3.34
C SER A 402 -4.07 21.77 3.51
N PHE A 403 -2.99 21.50 2.82
CA PHE A 403 -1.86 22.42 2.65
C PHE A 403 -1.82 23.08 1.26
N HIS A 404 -2.92 23.00 0.49
CA HIS A 404 -3.00 23.52 -0.87
C HIS A 404 -2.62 25.01 -0.96
N ALA A 405 -3.10 25.84 -0.02
CA ALA A 405 -2.75 27.24 0.03
C ALA A 405 -1.25 27.48 0.35
N ALA A 406 -0.64 26.60 1.18
CA ALA A 406 0.78 26.72 1.54
C ALA A 406 1.73 26.47 0.37
N ILE A 407 1.30 25.72 -0.64
CA ILE A 407 2.06 25.46 -1.85
C ILE A 407 1.71 26.43 -3.01
N GLY A 408 0.95 27.48 -2.71
CA GLY A 408 0.55 28.51 -3.69
C GLY A 408 -0.64 28.12 -4.56
N GLY A 409 -1.42 27.12 -4.11
CA GLY A 409 -2.66 26.75 -4.76
C GLY A 409 -3.74 27.81 -4.54
N HIS A 410 -4.55 28.06 -5.55
CA HIS A 410 -5.72 28.93 -5.47
C HIS A 410 -6.98 28.08 -5.37
N ALA A 411 -7.81 28.34 -4.36
CA ALA A 411 -9.11 27.65 -4.24
C ALA A 411 -9.93 27.86 -5.51
N ARG A 412 -10.45 26.78 -6.08
CA ARG A 412 -11.45 26.90 -7.15
C ARG A 412 -12.76 27.38 -6.51
N VAL A 413 -13.23 28.52 -6.97
CA VAL A 413 -14.61 28.94 -6.69
C VAL A 413 -15.52 27.94 -7.44
N ALA A 414 -16.35 27.20 -6.66
CA ALA A 414 -17.28 26.20 -7.19
C ALA A 414 -18.40 26.83 -8.01
#